data_93d0ec2f88cfe432870a93980837a511
#
_entry.id   93d0ec2f88cfe432870a93980837a511
#
_cell.length_a   1.000
_cell.length_b   1.000
_cell.length_c   1.000
_cell.angle_alpha   90.00
_cell.angle_beta   90.00
_cell.angle_gamma   90.00
#
_symmetry.space_group_name_H-M   'P 1'
#
loop_
_entity.id
_entity.type
_entity.pdbx_description
1 polymer ?
#
loop_
_entity_poly.entity_id
_entity_poly.type
_entity_poly.pdbx_seq_one_letter_code
_entity_poly.pdbx_strand_id
1 'polypeptide(L)'
;MKLIQTAERVSQLDASDNYVYQRSLLAYDEAAKLVSGDVLEIGTGSGYGIELIASRVNRFVTIDKFENDNVAPLLQKHSNIKFLKMNIPPFEGIPDNTFDFVITFQVIEHIKNDKLFTKEIHRVLKPGGKLIVTTPNKKMSLTRNPWHIREYLVPELKDLLLKDFSSVKTLGVYGDDTAMEYYYANKKAVDRITRFDFLNLQHHLPRWVLQVPYDLLNRWNRKKMLHNDNEMVAKIKMSDFFIAEAGNDCLDLFYIAEK
;
A
#
# COMPACT_ATOMS: atom_id res chain seq x y z
N MET A 1 24.57 -2.83 -2.35
CA MET A 1 24.16 -1.46 -2.73
C MET A 1 23.06 -1.07 -1.76
N LYS A 2 23.30 -0.08 -0.85
CA LYS A 2 22.22 0.39 0.04
C LYS A 2 21.07 0.89 -0.84
N LEU A 3 19.92 0.27 -0.75
CA LEU A 3 18.71 0.73 -1.44
C LEU A 3 18.40 2.14 -0.94
N ILE A 4 18.37 3.09 -1.86
CA ILE A 4 17.94 4.46 -1.54
C ILE A 4 16.49 4.34 -1.08
N GLN A 5 16.21 4.76 0.15
CA GLN A 5 14.86 4.75 0.70
C GLN A 5 14.03 5.80 -0.06
N THR A 6 13.20 5.33 -0.99
CA THR A 6 12.26 6.19 -1.73
C THR A 6 11.13 6.67 -0.80
N ALA A 7 10.36 7.66 -1.23
CA ALA A 7 9.17 8.12 -0.50
C ALA A 7 8.11 7.01 -0.30
N GLU A 8 8.16 5.98 -1.18
CA GLU A 8 7.24 4.83 -1.17
C GLU A 8 7.58 3.75 -0.13
N ARG A 9 8.83 3.71 0.34
CA ARG A 9 9.24 2.72 1.34
C ARG A 9 9.11 3.30 2.73
N VAL A 10 8.03 2.92 3.38
CA VAL A 10 7.74 3.28 4.76
C VAL A 10 8.57 2.42 5.71
N SER A 11 9.16 3.05 6.72
CA SER A 11 9.95 2.38 7.76
C SER A 11 9.38 2.67 9.14
N GLN A 12 9.17 1.62 9.92
CA GLN A 12 8.84 1.74 11.34
C GLN A 12 9.96 2.39 12.18
N LEU A 13 11.19 2.46 11.62
CA LEU A 13 12.36 3.03 12.29
C LEU A 13 12.51 4.55 12.04
N ASP A 14 11.81 5.10 11.07
CA ASP A 14 11.81 6.53 10.79
C ASP A 14 10.53 7.18 11.35
N ALA A 15 10.65 7.93 12.44
CA ALA A 15 9.52 8.58 13.09
C ALA A 15 8.74 9.51 12.13
N SER A 16 9.38 10.05 11.10
CA SER A 16 8.70 10.88 10.10
C SER A 16 7.75 10.10 9.20
N ASP A 17 7.85 8.77 9.16
CA ASP A 17 6.96 7.88 8.42
C ASP A 17 5.73 7.44 9.26
N ASN A 18 5.64 7.80 10.56
CA ASN A 18 4.66 7.27 11.50
C ASN A 18 3.22 7.30 10.97
N TYR A 19 2.76 8.42 10.42
CA TYR A 19 1.41 8.54 9.86
C TYR A 19 1.12 7.47 8.79
N VAL A 20 2.03 7.31 7.83
CA VAL A 20 1.84 6.34 6.73
C VAL A 20 1.99 4.92 7.25
N TYR A 21 2.93 4.70 8.17
CA TYR A 21 3.16 3.41 8.80
C TYR A 21 1.92 2.92 9.56
N GLN A 22 1.35 3.74 10.45
CA GLN A 22 0.17 3.36 11.25
C GLN A 22 -1.06 3.09 10.37
N ARG A 23 -1.26 3.90 9.33
CA ARG A 23 -2.32 3.70 8.35
C ARG A 23 -2.16 2.39 7.57
N SER A 24 -0.93 2.08 7.15
CA SER A 24 -0.63 0.82 6.46
C SER A 24 -0.77 -0.39 7.40
N LEU A 25 -0.40 -0.23 8.67
CA LEU A 25 -0.51 -1.29 9.67
C LEU A 25 -1.97 -1.71 9.91
N LEU A 26 -2.92 -0.76 9.87
CA LEU A 26 -4.35 -1.07 9.94
C LEU A 26 -4.78 -2.05 8.84
N ALA A 27 -4.28 -1.88 7.60
CA ALA A 27 -4.64 -2.79 6.51
C ALA A 27 -4.21 -4.24 6.80
N TYR A 28 -3.02 -4.41 7.39
CA TYR A 28 -2.56 -5.74 7.83
C TYR A 28 -3.36 -6.28 9.00
N ASP A 29 -3.69 -5.46 10.00
CA ASP A 29 -4.49 -5.86 11.16
C ASP A 29 -5.89 -6.32 10.73
N GLU A 30 -6.54 -5.58 9.85
CA GLU A 30 -7.85 -5.94 9.30
C GLU A 30 -7.78 -7.20 8.42
N ALA A 31 -6.73 -7.33 7.59
CA ALA A 31 -6.52 -8.55 6.81
C ALA A 31 -6.28 -9.77 7.71
N ALA A 32 -5.50 -9.62 8.78
CA ALA A 32 -5.21 -10.70 9.72
C ALA A 32 -6.46 -11.27 10.43
N LYS A 33 -7.54 -10.50 10.51
CA LYS A 33 -8.85 -10.94 11.05
C LYS A 33 -9.63 -11.81 10.06
N LEU A 34 -9.27 -11.73 8.77
CA LEU A 34 -10.02 -12.36 7.67
C LEU A 34 -9.31 -13.57 7.07
N VAL A 35 -7.96 -13.54 7.04
CA VAL A 35 -7.15 -14.55 6.34
C VAL A 35 -7.02 -15.85 7.12
N SER A 36 -6.93 -16.95 6.39
CA SER A 36 -6.67 -18.30 6.90
C SER A 36 -6.09 -19.16 5.78
N GLY A 37 -5.63 -20.37 6.09
CA GLY A 37 -5.14 -21.31 5.09
C GLY A 37 -3.82 -20.87 4.44
N ASP A 38 -3.79 -20.88 3.12
CA ASP A 38 -2.61 -20.50 2.30
C ASP A 38 -2.78 -19.07 1.80
N VAL A 39 -1.84 -18.20 2.12
CA VAL A 39 -1.89 -16.77 1.78
C VAL A 39 -0.71 -16.37 0.92
N LEU A 40 -0.98 -15.58 -0.12
CA LEU A 40 0.02 -14.88 -0.93
C LEU A 40 -0.03 -13.39 -0.61
N GLU A 41 1.09 -12.82 -0.20
CA GLU A 41 1.29 -11.37 -0.16
C GLU A 41 2.03 -10.91 -1.41
N ILE A 42 1.54 -9.84 -2.04
CA ILE A 42 2.19 -9.20 -3.17
C ILE A 42 2.67 -7.83 -2.73
N GLY A 43 4.01 -7.63 -2.73
CA GLY A 43 4.63 -6.40 -2.27
C GLY A 43 5.05 -6.47 -0.80
N THR A 44 6.07 -7.30 -0.48
CA THR A 44 6.62 -7.45 0.87
C THR A 44 7.06 -6.14 1.52
N GLY A 45 7.58 -5.20 0.70
CA GLY A 45 8.10 -3.91 1.16
C GLY A 45 9.17 -4.04 2.23
N SER A 46 8.98 -3.39 3.38
CA SER A 46 9.87 -3.49 4.54
C SER A 46 9.56 -4.66 5.49
N GLY A 47 8.52 -5.45 5.21
CA GLY A 47 8.18 -6.67 5.93
C GLY A 47 7.45 -6.47 7.27
N TYR A 48 7.04 -5.24 7.62
CA TYR A 48 6.43 -4.94 8.92
C TYR A 48 5.07 -5.63 9.16
N GLY A 49 4.36 -6.02 8.09
CA GLY A 49 3.07 -6.72 8.19
C GLY A 49 3.18 -8.25 8.30
N ILE A 50 4.36 -8.81 8.02
CA ILE A 50 4.55 -10.26 7.91
C ILE A 50 4.12 -10.99 9.19
N GLU A 51 4.54 -10.53 10.37
CA GLU A 51 4.23 -11.21 11.63
C GLU A 51 2.73 -11.26 11.95
N LEU A 52 1.98 -10.22 11.57
CA LEU A 52 0.54 -10.15 11.79
C LEU A 52 -0.19 -11.25 10.99
N ILE A 53 0.26 -11.49 9.77
CA ILE A 53 -0.35 -12.49 8.87
C ILE A 53 0.17 -13.89 9.16
N ALA A 54 1.49 -14.06 9.26
CA ALA A 54 2.14 -15.38 9.39
C ALA A 54 1.65 -16.18 10.61
N SER A 55 1.32 -15.50 11.71
CA SER A 55 0.80 -16.12 12.92
C SER A 55 -0.64 -16.66 12.79
N ARG A 56 -1.35 -16.32 11.72
CA ARG A 56 -2.78 -16.64 11.51
C ARG A 56 -3.02 -17.68 10.42
N VAL A 57 -2.00 -18.04 9.65
CA VAL A 57 -2.14 -18.81 8.41
C VAL A 57 -1.27 -20.08 8.41
N ASN A 58 -1.65 -21.06 7.59
CA ASN A 58 -0.91 -22.29 7.49
C ASN A 58 0.39 -22.11 6.70
N ARG A 59 0.31 -21.39 5.59
CA ARG A 59 1.43 -21.07 4.72
C ARG A 59 1.32 -19.62 4.27
N PHE A 60 2.41 -18.89 4.39
CA PHE A 60 2.51 -17.52 3.93
C PHE A 60 3.62 -17.38 2.88
N VAL A 61 3.25 -17.05 1.66
CA VAL A 61 4.19 -16.73 0.59
C VAL A 61 4.16 -15.22 0.39
N THR A 62 5.31 -14.58 0.44
CA THR A 62 5.42 -13.13 0.17
C THR A 62 6.35 -12.89 -1.00
N ILE A 63 5.98 -12.00 -1.91
CA ILE A 63 6.74 -11.70 -3.13
C ILE A 63 7.07 -10.23 -3.24
N ASP A 64 8.30 -9.92 -3.65
CA ASP A 64 8.75 -8.57 -4.00
C ASP A 64 9.82 -8.65 -5.10
N LYS A 65 10.00 -7.56 -5.84
CA LYS A 65 11.08 -7.44 -6.83
C LYS A 65 12.46 -7.25 -6.19
N PHE A 66 12.49 -6.80 -4.93
CA PHE A 66 13.71 -6.56 -4.18
C PHE A 66 13.74 -7.40 -2.89
N GLU A 67 14.91 -7.94 -2.59
CA GLU A 67 15.19 -8.50 -1.27
C GLU A 67 15.35 -7.37 -0.24
N ASN A 68 14.90 -7.63 0.99
CA ASN A 68 15.04 -6.71 2.11
C ASN A 68 15.64 -7.45 3.30
N ASP A 69 16.73 -6.92 3.84
CA ASP A 69 17.46 -7.51 4.97
C ASP A 69 16.56 -7.69 6.21
N ASN A 70 15.51 -6.87 6.37
CA ASN A 70 14.56 -7.00 7.48
C ASN A 70 13.67 -8.25 7.38
N VAL A 71 13.56 -8.87 6.20
CA VAL A 71 12.72 -10.06 5.99
C VAL A 71 13.45 -11.32 6.41
N ALA A 72 14.76 -11.39 6.27
CA ALA A 72 15.56 -12.59 6.60
C ALA A 72 15.38 -13.09 8.05
N PRO A 73 15.37 -12.23 9.09
CA PRO A 73 15.10 -12.67 10.46
C PRO A 73 13.69 -13.23 10.64
N LEU A 74 12.69 -12.71 9.92
CA LEU A 74 11.31 -13.18 9.98
C LEU A 74 11.16 -14.57 9.36
N LEU A 75 11.88 -14.84 8.26
CA LEU A 75 11.93 -16.17 7.64
C LEU A 75 12.56 -17.23 8.57
N GLN A 76 13.53 -16.81 9.39
CA GLN A 76 14.14 -17.72 10.38
C GLN A 76 13.20 -17.98 11.57
N LYS A 77 12.43 -16.98 11.97
CA LYS A 77 11.49 -17.06 13.10
C LYS A 77 10.24 -17.89 12.80
N HIS A 78 9.75 -17.85 11.56
CA HIS A 78 8.49 -18.44 11.13
C HIS A 78 8.74 -19.47 10.00
N SER A 79 8.62 -20.76 10.30
CA SER A 79 8.85 -21.84 9.32
C SER A 79 7.78 -21.92 8.21
N ASN A 80 6.63 -21.28 8.40
CA ASN A 80 5.54 -21.24 7.43
C ASN A 80 5.65 -20.11 6.40
N ILE A 81 6.72 -19.28 6.46
CA ILE A 81 6.93 -18.17 5.53
C ILE A 81 7.90 -18.56 4.42
N LYS A 82 7.58 -18.16 3.20
CA LYS A 82 8.48 -18.25 2.04
C LYS A 82 8.52 -16.90 1.32
N PHE A 83 9.71 -16.35 1.15
CA PHE A 83 9.93 -15.18 0.30
C PHE A 83 10.31 -15.62 -1.11
N LEU A 84 9.73 -14.96 -2.13
CA LEU A 84 10.07 -15.15 -3.54
C LEU A 84 10.41 -13.80 -4.17
N LYS A 85 11.61 -13.69 -4.72
CA LYS A 85 11.99 -12.53 -5.52
C LYS A 85 11.40 -12.66 -6.92
N MET A 86 10.50 -11.75 -7.28
CA MET A 86 9.75 -11.84 -8.52
C MET A 86 9.37 -10.46 -9.07
N ASN A 87 9.47 -10.30 -10.38
CA ASN A 87 8.84 -9.17 -11.08
C ASN A 87 7.41 -9.56 -11.48
N ILE A 88 6.45 -8.71 -11.22
CA ILE A 88 5.02 -8.97 -11.42
C ILE A 88 4.35 -7.90 -12.28
N PRO A 89 3.24 -8.22 -12.97
CA PRO A 89 2.83 -9.52 -13.47
C PRO A 89 3.70 -9.98 -14.65
N PRO A 90 3.71 -11.28 -15.04
CA PRO A 90 2.93 -12.41 -14.50
C PRO A 90 3.52 -12.99 -13.21
N PHE A 91 2.80 -13.94 -12.56
CA PHE A 91 3.28 -14.69 -11.39
C PHE A 91 3.92 -16.00 -11.84
N GLU A 92 5.15 -15.92 -12.37
CA GLU A 92 5.86 -17.06 -12.93
C GLU A 92 6.11 -18.16 -11.88
N GLY A 93 5.80 -19.41 -12.24
CA GLY A 93 6.03 -20.57 -11.36
C GLY A 93 5.04 -20.70 -10.19
N ILE A 94 4.03 -19.83 -10.10
CA ILE A 94 2.93 -19.97 -9.13
C ILE A 94 1.77 -20.68 -9.86
N PRO A 95 1.36 -21.91 -9.39
CA PRO A 95 0.27 -22.65 -10.02
C PRO A 95 -1.10 -21.98 -9.83
N ASP A 96 -2.05 -22.38 -10.65
CA ASP A 96 -3.46 -21.99 -10.52
C ASP A 96 -4.05 -22.55 -9.22
N ASN A 97 -5.06 -21.87 -8.67
CA ASN A 97 -5.85 -22.33 -7.54
C ASN A 97 -5.01 -22.76 -6.31
N THR A 98 -4.01 -21.97 -5.98
CA THR A 98 -3.00 -22.28 -4.94
C THR A 98 -3.34 -21.66 -3.59
N PHE A 99 -3.89 -20.44 -3.57
CA PHE A 99 -4.07 -19.66 -2.34
C PHE A 99 -5.53 -19.46 -1.99
N ASP A 100 -5.81 -19.48 -0.67
CA ASP A 100 -7.11 -19.15 -0.13
C ASP A 100 -7.32 -17.63 -0.11
N PHE A 101 -6.22 -16.89 0.14
CA PHE A 101 -6.21 -15.43 0.10
C PHE A 101 -5.00 -14.90 -0.65
N VAL A 102 -5.21 -13.78 -1.33
CA VAL A 102 -4.15 -12.90 -1.82
C VAL A 102 -4.32 -11.55 -1.15
N ILE A 103 -3.25 -11.00 -0.58
CA ILE A 103 -3.23 -9.66 -0.03
C ILE A 103 -2.22 -8.81 -0.81
N THR A 104 -2.57 -7.55 -1.09
CA THR A 104 -1.68 -6.63 -1.79
C THR A 104 -2.00 -5.21 -1.36
N PHE A 105 -1.02 -4.56 -0.73
CA PHE A 105 -1.23 -3.24 -0.13
C PHE A 105 -0.27 -2.23 -0.73
N GLN A 106 -0.82 -1.16 -1.32
CA GLN A 106 -0.08 -0.06 -1.96
C GLN A 106 0.86 -0.58 -3.07
N VAL A 107 0.34 -1.44 -3.96
CA VAL A 107 1.10 -2.04 -5.07
C VAL A 107 0.46 -1.80 -6.43
N ILE A 108 -0.87 -1.96 -6.54
CA ILE A 108 -1.57 -1.91 -7.84
C ILE A 108 -1.37 -0.58 -8.57
N GLU A 109 -1.18 0.52 -7.85
CA GLU A 109 -0.88 1.86 -8.40
C GLU A 109 0.46 1.90 -9.14
N HIS A 110 1.37 0.99 -8.84
CA HIS A 110 2.69 0.87 -9.49
C HIS A 110 2.67 -0.07 -10.69
N ILE A 111 1.57 -0.79 -10.92
CA ILE A 111 1.48 -1.83 -11.95
C ILE A 111 1.04 -1.24 -13.29
N LYS A 112 1.88 -1.42 -14.33
CA LYS A 112 1.58 -0.92 -15.67
C LYS A 112 0.39 -1.62 -16.31
N ASN A 113 0.34 -2.96 -16.20
CA ASN A 113 -0.74 -3.78 -16.73
C ASN A 113 -1.60 -4.32 -15.58
N ASP A 114 -2.45 -3.46 -15.04
CA ASP A 114 -3.35 -3.76 -13.92
C ASP A 114 -4.37 -4.86 -14.27
N LYS A 115 -4.81 -4.93 -15.54
CA LYS A 115 -5.71 -6.01 -16.00
C LYS A 115 -5.06 -7.38 -15.96
N LEU A 116 -3.79 -7.48 -16.37
CA LEU A 116 -3.05 -8.73 -16.25
C LEU A 116 -2.79 -9.07 -14.78
N PHE A 117 -2.54 -8.05 -13.95
CA PHE A 117 -2.32 -8.21 -12.52
C PHE A 117 -3.54 -8.80 -11.82
N THR A 118 -4.74 -8.25 -12.03
CA THR A 118 -5.99 -8.77 -11.45
C THR A 118 -6.31 -10.18 -11.96
N LYS A 119 -6.09 -10.43 -13.26
CA LYS A 119 -6.27 -11.76 -13.86
C LYS A 119 -5.33 -12.82 -13.26
N GLU A 120 -4.06 -12.47 -13.04
CA GLU A 120 -3.08 -13.37 -12.42
C GLU A 120 -3.42 -13.63 -10.94
N ILE A 121 -3.88 -12.62 -10.19
CA ILE A 121 -4.38 -12.79 -8.82
C ILE A 121 -5.57 -13.76 -8.83
N HIS A 122 -6.54 -13.55 -9.72
CA HIS A 122 -7.68 -14.46 -9.87
C HIS A 122 -7.23 -15.88 -10.22
N ARG A 123 -6.24 -16.05 -11.09
CA ARG A 123 -5.70 -17.38 -11.49
C ARG A 123 -5.15 -18.14 -10.29
N VAL A 124 -4.33 -17.51 -9.47
CA VAL A 124 -3.66 -18.17 -8.34
C VAL A 124 -4.57 -18.38 -7.12
N LEU A 125 -5.67 -17.67 -7.02
CA LEU A 125 -6.70 -17.90 -5.99
C LEU A 125 -7.45 -19.21 -6.27
N LYS A 126 -7.75 -19.96 -5.21
CA LYS A 126 -8.66 -21.10 -5.24
C LYS A 126 -10.10 -20.63 -5.53
N PRO A 127 -10.99 -21.48 -6.05
CA PRO A 127 -12.43 -21.16 -6.12
C PRO A 127 -12.97 -20.74 -4.74
N GLY A 128 -13.67 -19.59 -4.68
CA GLY A 128 -14.12 -18.97 -3.43
C GLY A 128 -13.02 -18.26 -2.62
N GLY A 129 -11.77 -18.26 -3.12
CA GLY A 129 -10.66 -17.51 -2.51
C GLY A 129 -10.84 -16.01 -2.68
N LYS A 130 -10.17 -15.22 -1.84
CA LYS A 130 -10.38 -13.77 -1.75
C LYS A 130 -9.10 -12.98 -1.95
N LEU A 131 -9.24 -11.87 -2.67
CA LEU A 131 -8.27 -10.79 -2.74
C LEU A 131 -8.62 -9.72 -1.70
N ILE A 132 -7.62 -9.27 -0.93
CA ILE A 132 -7.71 -8.03 -0.13
C ILE A 132 -6.68 -7.05 -0.71
N VAL A 133 -7.15 -5.92 -1.20
CA VAL A 133 -6.31 -4.92 -1.87
C VAL A 133 -6.51 -3.53 -1.27
N THR A 134 -5.38 -2.82 -1.05
CA THR A 134 -5.43 -1.38 -0.78
C THR A 134 -4.63 -0.59 -1.78
N THR A 135 -5.08 0.63 -2.05
CA THR A 135 -4.40 1.62 -2.90
C THR A 135 -4.86 3.02 -2.51
N PRO A 136 -4.06 4.08 -2.73
CA PRO A 136 -4.49 5.44 -2.41
C PRO A 136 -5.79 5.82 -3.13
N ASN A 137 -6.67 6.52 -2.43
CA ASN A 137 -7.81 7.15 -3.08
C ASN A 137 -7.35 8.41 -3.83
N LYS A 138 -7.50 8.41 -5.13
CA LYS A 138 -7.11 9.54 -6.01
C LYS A 138 -7.69 10.88 -5.56
N LYS A 139 -8.87 10.88 -4.93
CA LYS A 139 -9.51 12.12 -4.41
C LYS A 139 -8.76 12.72 -3.23
N MET A 140 -8.04 11.89 -2.47
CA MET A 140 -7.31 12.31 -1.28
C MET A 140 -5.81 12.48 -1.53
N SER A 141 -5.32 12.20 -2.74
CA SER A 141 -3.93 12.45 -3.13
C SER A 141 -3.65 13.94 -3.19
N LEU A 142 -2.58 14.38 -2.53
CA LEU A 142 -2.22 15.80 -2.41
C LEU A 142 -1.46 16.33 -3.64
N THR A 143 -0.71 15.46 -4.32
CA THR A 143 0.07 15.76 -5.52
C THR A 143 0.11 14.55 -6.44
N ARG A 144 0.53 14.77 -7.69
CA ARG A 144 0.86 13.66 -8.56
C ARG A 144 2.11 12.94 -8.04
N ASN A 145 1.95 11.68 -7.64
CA ASN A 145 3.08 10.85 -7.29
C ASN A 145 3.72 10.26 -8.57
N PRO A 146 5.00 10.54 -8.88
CA PRO A 146 5.65 10.05 -10.09
C PRO A 146 5.95 8.55 -10.08
N TRP A 147 5.90 7.89 -8.92
CA TRP A 147 6.03 6.45 -8.79
C TRP A 147 4.73 5.71 -9.11
N HIS A 148 3.57 6.37 -8.95
CA HIS A 148 2.28 5.81 -9.29
C HIS A 148 2.04 5.88 -10.80
N ILE A 149 1.78 4.75 -11.43
CA ILE A 149 1.36 4.69 -12.83
C ILE A 149 -0.05 5.22 -12.94
N ARG A 150 -0.87 4.90 -11.93
CA ARG A 150 -2.29 5.24 -11.86
C ARG A 150 -2.71 5.28 -10.40
N GLU A 151 -3.61 6.17 -10.08
CA GLU A 151 -4.40 6.14 -8.87
C GLU A 151 -5.87 5.98 -9.23
N TYR A 152 -6.64 5.35 -8.35
CA TYR A 152 -8.01 4.96 -8.64
C TYR A 152 -9.02 5.81 -7.87
N LEU A 153 -10.15 6.08 -8.53
CA LEU A 153 -11.38 6.48 -7.86
C LEU A 153 -12.13 5.23 -7.37
N VAL A 154 -13.06 5.42 -6.42
CA VAL A 154 -13.89 4.33 -5.88
C VAL A 154 -14.52 3.46 -6.98
N PRO A 155 -15.23 4.00 -8.00
CA PRO A 155 -15.80 3.16 -9.05
C PRO A 155 -14.74 2.54 -9.98
N GLU A 156 -13.63 3.21 -10.23
CA GLU A 156 -12.60 2.74 -11.18
C GLU A 156 -11.95 1.43 -10.71
N LEU A 157 -11.60 1.31 -9.43
CA LEU A 157 -11.04 0.08 -8.88
C LEU A 157 -12.09 -1.03 -8.81
N LYS A 158 -13.33 -0.69 -8.42
CA LYS A 158 -14.44 -1.64 -8.39
C LYS A 158 -14.68 -2.26 -9.77
N ASP A 159 -14.78 -1.40 -10.80
CA ASP A 159 -15.04 -1.84 -12.18
C ASP A 159 -13.87 -2.65 -12.77
N LEU A 160 -12.64 -2.36 -12.34
CA LEU A 160 -11.48 -3.16 -12.71
C LEU A 160 -11.58 -4.58 -12.13
N LEU A 161 -11.86 -4.67 -10.84
CA LEU A 161 -11.93 -5.97 -10.14
C LEU A 161 -13.13 -6.82 -10.60
N LEU A 162 -14.29 -6.22 -10.85
CA LEU A 162 -15.49 -6.92 -11.32
C LEU A 162 -15.32 -7.58 -12.71
N LYS A 163 -14.22 -7.32 -13.43
CA LYS A 163 -13.93 -8.02 -14.70
C LYS A 163 -13.48 -9.46 -14.50
N ASP A 164 -12.85 -9.74 -13.39
CA ASP A 164 -12.28 -11.04 -13.08
C ASP A 164 -12.97 -11.71 -11.88
N PHE A 165 -13.50 -10.92 -10.92
CA PHE A 165 -14.05 -11.39 -9.65
C PHE A 165 -15.58 -11.37 -9.66
N SER A 166 -16.19 -12.34 -8.97
CA SER A 166 -17.66 -12.51 -8.87
C SER A 166 -18.32 -11.45 -8.00
N SER A 167 -17.63 -10.97 -6.98
CA SER A 167 -18.12 -9.93 -6.07
C SER A 167 -16.98 -9.04 -5.57
N VAL A 168 -17.31 -7.77 -5.25
CA VAL A 168 -16.37 -6.80 -4.70
C VAL A 168 -17.05 -6.01 -3.59
N LYS A 169 -16.55 -6.18 -2.36
CA LYS A 169 -16.90 -5.32 -1.22
C LYS A 169 -16.00 -4.10 -1.23
N THR A 170 -16.61 -2.92 -1.31
CA THR A 170 -15.91 -1.62 -1.41
C THR A 170 -15.86 -0.95 -0.05
N LEU A 171 -14.69 -0.97 0.58
CA LEU A 171 -14.41 -0.31 1.84
C LEU A 171 -13.31 0.74 1.65
N GLY A 172 -13.17 1.63 2.61
CA GLY A 172 -12.14 2.66 2.63
C GLY A 172 -11.49 2.78 4.00
N VAL A 173 -10.24 3.22 4.02
CA VAL A 173 -9.52 3.60 5.23
C VAL A 173 -9.81 5.07 5.50
N TYR A 174 -10.25 5.37 6.70
CA TYR A 174 -10.51 6.72 7.21
C TYR A 174 -9.60 7.02 8.37
N GLY A 175 -9.41 8.30 8.65
CA GLY A 175 -8.77 8.78 9.88
C GLY A 175 -9.79 9.47 10.77
N ASP A 176 -9.61 9.36 12.09
CA ASP A 176 -10.29 10.20 13.06
C ASP A 176 -9.72 11.63 13.07
N ASP A 177 -10.17 12.47 14.00
CA ASP A 177 -9.72 13.85 14.11
C ASP A 177 -8.19 13.95 14.27
N THR A 178 -7.56 13.01 15.00
CA THR A 178 -6.10 12.99 15.22
C THR A 178 -5.34 12.72 13.92
N ALA A 179 -5.74 11.71 13.17
CA ALA A 179 -5.13 11.39 11.89
C ALA A 179 -5.40 12.47 10.83
N MET A 180 -6.61 13.05 10.85
CA MET A 180 -6.99 14.10 9.88
C MET A 180 -6.34 15.45 10.20
N GLU A 181 -6.00 15.74 11.45
CA GLU A 181 -5.18 16.92 11.82
C GLU A 181 -3.84 16.90 11.06
N TYR A 182 -3.14 15.76 11.10
CA TYR A 182 -1.89 15.58 10.33
C TYR A 182 -2.12 15.70 8.82
N TYR A 183 -3.18 15.08 8.30
CA TYR A 183 -3.50 15.13 6.87
C TYR A 183 -3.67 16.58 6.40
N TYR A 184 -4.46 17.39 7.10
CA TYR A 184 -4.70 18.79 6.73
C TYR A 184 -3.48 19.68 6.93
N ALA A 185 -2.67 19.44 7.96
CA ALA A 185 -1.39 20.13 8.16
C ALA A 185 -0.42 19.82 7.00
N ASN A 186 -0.32 18.53 6.60
CA ASN A 186 0.48 18.11 5.46
C ASN A 186 -0.05 18.71 4.15
N LYS A 187 -1.36 18.68 3.93
CA LYS A 187 -1.99 19.31 2.76
C LYS A 187 -1.62 20.78 2.65
N LYS A 188 -1.73 21.54 3.73
CA LYS A 188 -1.33 22.95 3.78
C LYS A 188 0.15 23.18 3.46
N ALA A 189 1.03 22.26 3.91
CA ALA A 189 2.46 22.32 3.59
C ALA A 189 2.73 22.04 2.11
N VAL A 190 2.08 21.02 1.57
CA VAL A 190 2.17 20.65 0.14
C VAL A 190 1.62 21.74 -0.76
N ASP A 191 0.46 22.32 -0.43
CA ASP A 191 -0.16 23.43 -1.18
C ASP A 191 0.76 24.66 -1.26
N ARG A 192 1.56 24.92 -0.21
CA ARG A 192 2.57 25.99 -0.23
C ARG A 192 3.71 25.71 -1.20
N ILE A 193 4.16 24.45 -1.30
CA ILE A 193 5.24 24.05 -2.20
C ILE A 193 4.73 24.08 -3.65
N THR A 194 3.57 23.49 -3.91
CA THR A 194 2.99 23.37 -5.25
C THR A 194 2.54 24.72 -5.83
N ARG A 195 2.29 25.73 -4.98
CA ARG A 195 2.00 27.11 -5.42
C ARG A 195 3.09 27.69 -6.34
N PHE A 196 4.33 27.24 -6.20
CA PHE A 196 5.45 27.70 -7.04
C PHE A 196 5.56 26.93 -8.36
N ASP A 197 4.73 25.90 -8.59
CA ASP A 197 4.68 25.17 -9.87
C ASP A 197 3.76 25.88 -10.87
N PHE A 198 4.12 27.14 -11.24
CA PHE A 198 3.34 27.98 -12.17
C PHE A 198 3.17 27.36 -13.57
N LEU A 199 4.10 26.50 -13.96
CA LEU A 199 4.08 25.82 -15.26
C LEU A 199 3.43 24.45 -15.19
N ASN A 200 2.88 24.08 -14.03
CA ASN A 200 2.28 22.77 -13.78
C ASN A 200 3.19 21.60 -14.21
N LEU A 201 4.47 21.74 -13.92
CA LEU A 201 5.53 20.80 -14.32
C LEU A 201 5.27 19.39 -13.82
N GLN A 202 4.65 19.26 -12.64
CA GLN A 202 4.27 17.96 -12.10
C GLN A 202 3.36 17.16 -13.05
N HIS A 203 2.57 17.79 -13.90
CA HIS A 203 1.69 17.13 -14.87
C HIS A 203 2.27 17.03 -16.28
N HIS A 204 3.21 17.90 -16.64
CA HIS A 204 3.78 17.97 -17.99
C HIS A 204 5.10 17.20 -18.14
N LEU A 205 5.91 17.12 -17.07
CA LEU A 205 7.17 16.41 -17.14
C LEU A 205 7.01 14.88 -17.09
N PRO A 206 7.90 14.14 -17.77
CA PRO A 206 7.98 12.69 -17.66
C PRO A 206 8.23 12.25 -16.22
N ARG A 207 7.63 11.13 -15.79
CA ARG A 207 7.72 10.61 -14.41
C ARG A 207 9.16 10.46 -13.92
N TRP A 208 10.06 9.93 -14.75
CA TRP A 208 11.45 9.67 -14.39
C TRP A 208 12.23 10.96 -14.01
N VAL A 209 11.85 12.11 -14.58
CA VAL A 209 12.42 13.42 -14.21
C VAL A 209 11.95 13.85 -12.82
N LEU A 210 10.70 13.51 -12.47
CA LEU A 210 10.06 13.95 -11.23
C LEU A 210 10.39 13.07 -10.02
N GLN A 211 10.84 11.82 -10.22
CA GLN A 211 11.05 10.85 -9.12
C GLN A 211 12.02 11.35 -8.05
N VAL A 212 13.21 11.80 -8.46
CA VAL A 212 14.23 12.28 -7.51
C VAL A 212 13.77 13.56 -6.79
N PRO A 213 13.32 14.63 -7.48
CA PRO A 213 12.79 15.81 -6.80
C PRO A 213 11.63 15.49 -5.85
N TYR A 214 10.72 14.62 -6.25
CA TYR A 214 9.59 14.18 -5.42
C TYR A 214 10.05 13.50 -4.13
N ASP A 215 10.98 12.53 -4.23
CA ASP A 215 11.51 11.82 -3.06
C ASP A 215 12.18 12.78 -2.09
N LEU A 216 12.99 13.72 -2.60
CA LEU A 216 13.68 14.71 -1.78
C LEU A 216 12.68 15.64 -1.06
N LEU A 217 11.71 16.19 -1.81
CA LEU A 217 10.70 17.10 -1.26
C LEU A 217 9.76 16.39 -0.28
N ASN A 218 9.33 15.18 -0.59
CA ASN A 218 8.46 14.39 0.28
C ASN A 218 9.16 14.05 1.60
N ARG A 219 10.41 13.55 1.55
CA ARG A 219 11.21 13.25 2.74
C ARG A 219 11.51 14.50 3.56
N TRP A 220 11.88 15.60 2.90
CA TRP A 220 12.09 16.87 3.56
C TRP A 220 10.82 17.37 4.26
N ASN A 221 9.68 17.30 3.57
CA ASN A 221 8.39 17.71 4.13
C ASN A 221 8.00 16.87 5.37
N ARG A 222 8.13 15.53 5.29
CA ARG A 222 7.87 14.64 6.44
C ARG A 222 8.76 14.96 7.63
N LYS A 223 10.07 15.14 7.41
CA LYS A 223 11.01 15.52 8.47
C LYS A 223 10.70 16.91 9.05
N LYS A 224 10.31 17.86 8.20
CA LYS A 224 9.89 19.18 8.64
C LYS A 224 8.61 19.14 9.48
N MET A 225 7.63 18.33 9.09
CA MET A 225 6.41 18.09 9.88
C MET A 225 6.76 17.55 11.27
N LEU A 226 7.62 16.52 11.33
CA LEU A 226 8.11 15.94 12.58
C LEU A 226 8.86 16.97 13.44
N HIS A 227 9.71 17.81 12.83
CA HIS A 227 10.49 18.83 13.55
C HIS A 227 9.61 19.96 14.08
N ASN A 228 8.60 20.39 13.32
CA ASN A 228 7.72 21.49 13.69
C ASN A 228 6.71 21.08 14.78
N ASP A 229 6.25 19.83 14.75
CA ASP A 229 5.29 19.29 15.71
C ASP A 229 5.52 17.78 15.90
N ASN A 230 6.53 17.48 16.70
CA ASN A 230 6.84 16.09 17.04
C ASN A 230 5.71 15.40 17.81
N GLU A 231 4.99 16.15 18.62
CA GLU A 231 3.89 15.63 19.44
C GLU A 231 2.72 15.18 18.56
N MET A 232 2.35 15.99 17.55
CA MET A 232 1.32 15.65 16.56
C MET A 232 1.68 14.36 15.82
N VAL A 233 2.92 14.22 15.37
CA VAL A 233 3.35 13.03 14.61
C VAL A 233 3.44 11.80 15.51
N ALA A 234 4.00 11.94 16.71
CA ALA A 234 4.24 10.81 17.63
C ALA A 234 2.96 10.26 18.27
N LYS A 235 1.92 11.10 18.46
CA LYS A 235 0.65 10.66 19.04
C LYS A 235 -0.17 9.75 18.13
N ILE A 236 0.08 9.79 16.81
CA ILE A 236 -0.68 9.01 15.82
C ILE A 236 -0.46 7.52 16.01
N LYS A 237 -1.55 6.77 16.12
CA LYS A 237 -1.59 5.32 16.32
C LYS A 237 -2.45 4.66 15.26
N MET A 238 -2.30 3.35 15.11
CA MET A 238 -3.15 2.55 14.22
C MET A 238 -4.65 2.70 14.57
N SER A 239 -4.98 2.84 15.87
CA SER A 239 -6.35 3.04 16.36
C SER A 239 -7.01 4.35 15.91
N ASP A 240 -6.23 5.31 15.39
CA ASP A 240 -6.77 6.58 14.88
C ASP A 240 -7.23 6.45 13.42
N PHE A 241 -7.09 5.24 12.88
CA PHE A 241 -7.62 4.87 11.56
C PHE A 241 -8.67 3.78 11.70
N PHE A 242 -9.63 3.75 10.79
CA PHE A 242 -10.71 2.76 10.79
C PHE A 242 -11.20 2.45 9.39
N ILE A 243 -11.92 1.33 9.24
CA ILE A 243 -12.50 0.89 7.96
C ILE A 243 -14.01 1.15 7.98
N ALA A 244 -14.50 1.77 6.90
CA ALA A 244 -15.91 1.99 6.66
C ALA A 244 -16.24 1.79 5.17
N GLU A 245 -17.49 1.98 4.75
CA GLU A 245 -17.88 1.97 3.33
C GLU A 245 -17.10 3.03 2.56
N ALA A 246 -16.62 2.69 1.37
CA ALA A 246 -15.77 3.60 0.59
C ALA A 246 -16.52 4.82 0.08
N GLY A 247 -15.99 6.00 0.38
CA GLY A 247 -16.44 7.30 -0.10
C GLY A 247 -15.33 8.09 -0.79
N ASN A 248 -15.66 9.29 -1.24
CA ASN A 248 -14.68 10.18 -1.87
C ASN A 248 -13.62 10.71 -0.91
N ASP A 249 -13.86 10.63 0.37
CA ASP A 249 -13.09 11.17 1.49
C ASP A 249 -12.29 10.11 2.26
N CYS A 250 -12.39 8.82 1.89
CA CYS A 250 -11.48 7.81 2.44
C CYS A 250 -10.05 8.05 1.94
N LEU A 251 -9.08 7.85 2.81
CA LEU A 251 -7.64 8.05 2.53
C LEU A 251 -7.11 7.01 1.54
N ASP A 252 -7.47 5.74 1.77
CA ASP A 252 -7.17 4.63 0.86
C ASP A 252 -8.44 3.84 0.54
N LEU A 253 -8.48 3.22 -0.62
CA LEU A 253 -9.44 2.19 -0.97
C LEU A 253 -9.00 0.87 -0.32
N PHE A 254 -9.92 0.15 0.31
CA PHE A 254 -9.70 -1.16 0.93
C PHE A 254 -10.76 -2.13 0.43
N TYR A 255 -10.45 -2.90 -0.60
CA TYR A 255 -11.43 -3.74 -1.26
C TYR A 255 -11.19 -5.22 -1.01
N ILE A 256 -12.29 -5.97 -0.90
CA ILE A 256 -12.28 -7.42 -0.81
C ILE A 256 -13.04 -7.96 -2.01
N ALA A 257 -12.34 -8.72 -2.87
CA ALA A 257 -12.93 -9.33 -4.06
C ALA A 257 -12.89 -10.86 -3.94
N GLU A 258 -13.97 -11.53 -4.37
CA GLU A 258 -14.11 -12.98 -4.30
C GLU A 258 -14.08 -13.60 -5.69
N LYS A 259 -13.28 -14.69 -5.84
CA LYS A 259 -13.18 -15.47 -7.08
C LYS A 259 -14.43 -16.29 -7.36
#